data_97cdb5ba83a491732848b93cff302105
#
_entry.id   97cdb5ba83a491732848b93cff302105
#
_cell.length_a   1.000
_cell.length_b   1.000
_cell.length_c   1.000
_cell.angle_alpha   90.00
_cell.angle_beta   90.00
_cell.angle_gamma   90.00
#
_symmetry.space_group_name_H-M   'P 1'
#
loop_
_entity.id
_entity.type
_entity.pdbx_description
1 polymer ?
#
loop_
_entity_poly.entity_id
_entity_poly.type
_entity_poly.pdbx_seq_one_letter_code
_entity_poly.pdbx_strand_id
1 'polypeptide(L)'
;RIRNRALGEARGELVTFHDSDDWMHPQRIAWQEKAIRGKKVANVSMSTRVTEMLECVESGRRLRIGICEPSLMFVRKTVVSKIGFFDHVRKGADSEYRKRIEKSFGQDLEIIAPFRVLTLQRADHGGLTDGDLGFRWIVDYRLRYKDLYLNWHRKSDA
;
A
#
# COMPACT_ATOMS: atom_id res chain seq x y z
N ARG A 1 9.81 -0.65 11.15
CA ARG A 1 10.42 0.34 12.08
C ARG A 1 10.55 1.72 11.44
N ILE A 2 11.10 1.86 10.22
CA ILE A 2 11.30 3.17 9.56
C ILE A 2 9.97 3.90 9.33
N ARG A 3 8.96 3.22 8.77
CA ARG A 3 7.64 3.84 8.53
C ARG A 3 6.96 4.30 9.82
N ASN A 4 7.06 3.54 10.91
CA ASN A 4 6.49 3.95 12.21
C ASN A 4 7.21 5.16 12.79
N ARG A 5 8.54 5.24 12.64
CA ARG A 5 9.28 6.44 13.02
C ARG A 5 8.87 7.65 12.21
N ALA A 6 8.82 7.53 10.88
CA ALA A 6 8.37 8.59 9.99
C ALA A 6 6.93 9.04 10.32
N LEU A 7 6.03 8.09 10.59
CA LEU A 7 4.64 8.39 10.98
C LEU A 7 4.55 9.11 12.32
N GLY A 8 5.40 8.74 13.30
CA GLY A 8 5.46 9.41 14.61
C GLY A 8 6.02 10.84 14.53
N GLU A 9 6.96 11.07 13.63
CA GLU A 9 7.59 12.40 13.42
C GLU A 9 6.78 13.30 12.45
N ALA A 10 5.83 12.72 11.69
CA ALA A 10 5.03 13.45 10.72
C ALA A 10 4.16 14.53 11.39
N ARG A 11 4.15 15.74 10.81
CA ARG A 11 3.36 16.88 11.29
C ARG A 11 2.16 17.20 10.39
N GLY A 12 2.17 16.69 9.15
CA GLY A 12 1.09 16.91 8.19
C GLY A 12 -0.25 16.31 8.63
N GLU A 13 -1.32 16.89 8.13
CA GLU A 13 -2.67 16.35 8.28
C GLU A 13 -2.81 15.02 7.55
N LEU A 14 -2.28 14.95 6.32
CA LEU A 14 -2.25 13.77 5.48
C LEU A 14 -0.87 13.15 5.49
N VAL A 15 -0.82 11.82 5.47
CA VAL A 15 0.41 11.04 5.29
C VAL A 15 0.23 10.08 4.13
N THR A 16 1.25 9.98 3.30
CA THR A 16 1.40 8.93 2.30
C THR A 16 2.86 8.47 2.25
N PHE A 17 3.09 7.32 1.67
CA PHE A 17 4.44 6.77 1.50
C PHE A 17 4.79 6.66 0.02
N HIS A 18 6.07 6.51 -0.23
CA HIS A 18 6.62 6.24 -1.55
C HIS A 18 7.93 5.50 -1.35
N ASP A 19 8.11 4.40 -2.06
CA ASP A 19 9.37 3.67 -2.02
C ASP A 19 10.40 4.39 -2.91
N SER A 20 11.64 4.47 -2.46
CA SER A 20 12.69 5.31 -3.07
C SER A 20 13.14 4.83 -4.45
N ASP A 21 12.81 3.61 -4.80
CA ASP A 21 13.14 2.93 -6.06
C ASP A 21 11.99 2.91 -7.07
N ASP A 22 10.85 3.55 -6.74
CA ASP A 22 9.68 3.62 -7.59
C ASP A 22 9.53 5.01 -8.26
N TRP A 23 8.72 5.12 -9.31
CA TRP A 23 8.32 6.40 -9.93
C TRP A 23 6.87 6.71 -9.65
N MET A 24 6.62 7.93 -9.27
CA MET A 24 5.29 8.44 -8.95
C MET A 24 4.78 9.38 -10.04
N HIS A 25 3.54 9.19 -10.49
CA HIS A 25 2.89 10.15 -11.39
C HIS A 25 2.84 11.53 -10.73
N PRO A 26 3.22 12.63 -11.44
CA PRO A 26 3.29 13.97 -10.84
C PRO A 26 2.02 14.45 -10.15
N GLN A 27 0.86 14.02 -10.62
CA GLN A 27 -0.44 14.40 -10.07
C GLN A 27 -0.98 13.44 -9.01
N ARG A 28 -0.25 12.35 -8.64
CA ARG A 28 -0.74 11.34 -7.69
C ARG A 28 -1.20 11.99 -6.38
N ILE A 29 -0.33 12.81 -5.79
CA ILE A 29 -0.62 13.46 -4.49
C ILE A 29 -1.86 14.35 -4.58
N ALA A 30 -1.95 15.19 -5.62
CA ALA A 30 -3.09 16.09 -5.79
C ALA A 30 -4.42 15.32 -5.96
N TRP A 31 -4.41 14.22 -6.69
CA TRP A 31 -5.62 13.41 -6.86
C TRP A 31 -6.00 12.67 -5.57
N GLN A 32 -5.02 12.16 -4.83
CA GLN A 32 -5.26 11.51 -3.55
C GLN A 32 -5.80 12.50 -2.51
N GLU A 33 -5.22 13.68 -2.40
CA GLU A 33 -5.68 14.75 -1.52
C GLU A 33 -7.13 15.15 -1.88
N LYS A 34 -7.42 15.40 -3.15
CA LYS A 34 -8.78 15.75 -3.60
C LYS A 34 -9.82 14.70 -3.20
N ALA A 35 -9.48 13.41 -3.31
CA ALA A 35 -10.35 12.32 -2.90
C ALA A 35 -10.63 12.32 -1.38
N ILE A 36 -9.61 12.57 -0.55
CA ILE A 36 -9.78 12.67 0.91
C ILE A 36 -10.66 13.87 1.29
N ARG A 37 -10.46 15.03 0.65
CA ARG A 37 -11.32 16.21 0.88
C ARG A 37 -12.78 15.97 0.53
N GLY A 38 -13.09 14.98 -0.30
CA GLY A 38 -14.43 14.46 -0.59
C GLY A 38 -15.06 13.60 0.52
N LYS A 39 -14.59 13.72 1.77
CA LYS A 39 -15.06 13.00 2.98
C LYS A 39 -14.57 11.54 3.08
N LYS A 40 -13.41 11.21 2.51
CA LYS A 40 -12.75 9.93 2.73
C LYS A 40 -11.69 10.04 3.82
N VAL A 41 -11.46 8.95 4.53
CA VAL A 41 -10.43 8.88 5.58
C VAL A 41 -9.10 8.42 5.01
N ALA A 42 -9.15 7.58 4.00
CA ALA A 42 -7.96 7.04 3.35
C ALA A 42 -8.23 6.72 1.87
N ASN A 43 -7.18 6.67 1.10
CA ASN A 43 -7.22 6.12 -0.26
C ASN A 43 -5.90 5.48 -0.67
N VAL A 44 -5.95 4.72 -1.75
CA VAL A 44 -4.80 4.05 -2.33
C VAL A 44 -4.88 4.13 -3.86
N SER A 45 -3.75 4.19 -4.53
CA SER A 45 -3.68 4.23 -5.99
C SER A 45 -3.28 2.88 -6.60
N MET A 46 -3.32 2.82 -7.93
CA MET A 46 -2.89 1.65 -8.69
C MET A 46 -1.44 1.78 -9.15
N SER A 47 -0.76 0.65 -9.30
CA SER A 47 0.58 0.54 -9.84
C SER A 47 0.69 -0.56 -10.89
N THR A 48 1.74 -0.47 -11.69
CA THR A 48 2.27 -1.59 -12.47
C THR A 48 3.75 -1.75 -12.19
N ARG A 49 4.34 -2.87 -12.60
CA ARG A 49 5.77 -3.09 -12.49
C ARG A 49 6.46 -2.84 -13.81
N VAL A 50 7.63 -2.23 -13.73
CA VAL A 50 8.47 -1.90 -14.88
C VAL A 50 9.92 -2.31 -14.65
N THR A 51 10.60 -2.67 -15.73
CA THR A 51 12.06 -2.86 -15.76
C THR A 51 12.78 -1.51 -15.68
N GLU A 52 14.11 -1.51 -15.56
CA GLU A 52 14.94 -0.31 -15.66
C GLU A 52 14.76 0.44 -16.99
N MET A 53 14.41 -0.27 -18.05
CA MET A 53 14.10 0.31 -19.37
C MET A 53 12.65 0.82 -19.47
N LEU A 54 11.92 0.88 -18.35
CA LEU A 54 10.51 1.27 -18.27
C LEU A 54 9.55 0.36 -19.06
N GLU A 55 9.97 -0.85 -19.38
CA GLU A 55 9.12 -1.85 -19.99
C GLU A 55 8.22 -2.48 -18.94
N CYS A 56 6.93 -2.59 -19.22
CA CYS A 56 5.99 -3.21 -18.31
C CYS A 56 6.26 -4.70 -18.13
N VAL A 57 6.34 -5.14 -16.88
CA VAL A 57 6.47 -6.56 -16.57
C VAL A 57 5.11 -7.23 -16.70
N GLU A 58 5.02 -8.15 -17.65
CA GLU A 58 3.81 -8.91 -17.90
C GLU A 58 3.78 -10.20 -17.06
N SER A 59 2.58 -10.57 -16.63
CA SER A 59 2.33 -11.89 -16.06
C SER A 59 1.49 -12.69 -17.08
N GLY A 60 2.16 -13.50 -17.88
CA GLY A 60 1.56 -14.16 -19.03
C GLY A 60 1.30 -13.15 -20.17
N ARG A 61 0.05 -13.03 -20.65
CA ARG A 61 -0.35 -12.13 -21.75
C ARG A 61 -0.99 -10.81 -21.29
N ARG A 62 -0.91 -10.46 -20.01
CA ARG A 62 -1.61 -9.30 -19.45
C ARG A 62 -0.69 -8.40 -18.64
N LEU A 63 -0.86 -7.09 -18.82
CA LEU A 63 -0.26 -6.08 -17.97
C LEU A 63 -0.70 -6.29 -16.51
N ARG A 64 0.25 -6.36 -15.59
CA ARG A 64 -0.03 -6.57 -14.17
C ARG A 64 -0.31 -5.23 -13.48
N ILE A 65 -1.57 -4.84 -13.43
CA ILE A 65 -2.02 -3.68 -12.67
C ILE A 65 -2.57 -4.14 -11.33
N GLY A 66 -2.17 -3.50 -10.25
CA GLY A 66 -2.63 -3.84 -8.90
C GLY A 66 -2.62 -2.64 -7.96
N ILE A 67 -3.14 -2.85 -6.76
CA ILE A 67 -3.10 -1.84 -5.69
C ILE A 67 -1.65 -1.57 -5.32
N CYS A 68 -1.29 -0.30 -5.29
CA CYS A 68 0.00 0.18 -4.82
C CYS A 68 -0.04 0.39 -3.30
N GLU A 69 0.26 -0.64 -2.52
CA GLU A 69 0.21 -0.54 -1.05
C GLU A 69 1.04 0.63 -0.48
N PRO A 70 2.27 0.92 -0.97
CA PRO A 70 3.02 2.09 -0.53
C PRO A 70 2.35 3.43 -0.82
N SER A 71 1.41 3.50 -1.77
CA SER A 71 0.71 4.75 -2.09
C SER A 71 -0.41 5.11 -1.11
N LEU A 72 -0.67 4.29 -0.11
CA LEU A 72 -1.70 4.56 0.88
C LEU A 72 -1.56 5.97 1.45
N MET A 73 -2.60 6.79 1.26
CA MET A 73 -2.73 8.12 1.85
C MET A 73 -3.89 8.12 2.84
N PHE A 74 -3.71 8.76 3.99
CA PHE A 74 -4.75 8.79 5.03
C PHE A 74 -4.68 10.04 5.92
N VAL A 75 -5.79 10.35 6.57
CA VAL A 75 -5.88 11.40 7.60
C VAL A 75 -5.17 10.91 8.85
N ARG A 76 -3.97 11.43 9.09
CA ARG A 76 -3.02 10.94 10.10
C ARG A 76 -3.63 10.80 11.50
N LYS A 77 -4.17 11.89 12.05
CA LYS A 77 -4.72 11.86 13.42
C LYS A 77 -5.86 10.87 13.55
N THR A 78 -6.80 10.88 12.61
CA THR A 78 -7.98 10.00 12.62
C THR A 78 -7.60 8.53 12.57
N VAL A 79 -6.70 8.17 11.65
CA VAL A 79 -6.30 6.77 11.48
C VAL A 79 -5.43 6.30 12.62
N VAL A 80 -4.38 7.06 12.98
CA VAL A 80 -3.45 6.64 14.04
C VAL A 80 -4.12 6.54 15.41
N SER A 81 -5.05 7.43 15.73
CA SER A 81 -5.77 7.35 17.01
C SER A 81 -6.69 6.13 17.09
N LYS A 82 -7.23 5.65 15.98
CA LYS A 82 -8.15 4.50 15.96
C LYS A 82 -7.46 3.16 15.85
N ILE A 83 -6.44 3.06 14.98
CA ILE A 83 -5.81 1.76 14.68
C ILE A 83 -4.32 1.68 15.02
N GLY A 84 -3.70 2.77 15.51
CA GLY A 84 -2.28 2.79 15.88
C GLY A 84 -1.33 2.80 14.69
N PHE A 85 -0.19 2.15 14.87
CA PHE A 85 0.93 2.12 13.95
C PHE A 85 0.98 0.81 13.13
N PHE A 86 1.88 0.75 12.14
CA PHE A 86 2.15 -0.47 11.39
C PHE A 86 2.71 -1.58 12.28
N ASP A 87 2.39 -2.82 11.96
CA ASP A 87 3.00 -3.98 12.59
C ASP A 87 4.52 -4.03 12.38
N HIS A 88 5.23 -4.57 13.36
CA HIS A 88 6.68 -4.70 13.35
C HIS A 88 7.15 -5.95 12.60
N VAL A 89 6.65 -6.13 11.38
CA VAL A 89 7.03 -7.23 10.48
C VAL A 89 7.92 -6.73 9.34
N ARG A 90 8.66 -7.63 8.73
CA ARG A 90 9.59 -7.31 7.64
C ARG A 90 8.88 -7.07 6.30
N LYS A 91 7.85 -7.86 6.00
CA LYS A 91 7.08 -7.79 4.75
C LYS A 91 5.58 -7.86 5.04
N GLY A 92 4.77 -7.17 4.24
CA GLY A 92 3.32 -7.23 4.32
C GLY A 92 2.64 -6.29 5.32
N ALA A 93 3.43 -5.50 6.08
CA ALA A 93 2.87 -4.52 7.02
C ALA A 93 1.94 -3.50 6.35
N ASP A 94 2.25 -3.13 5.10
CA ASP A 94 1.46 -2.16 4.33
C ASP A 94 0.08 -2.71 3.99
N SER A 95 0.05 -3.94 3.51
CA SER A 95 -1.19 -4.64 3.16
C SER A 95 -2.05 -4.89 4.40
N GLU A 96 -1.42 -5.25 5.52
CA GLU A 96 -2.11 -5.39 6.81
C GLU A 96 -2.71 -4.05 7.24
N TYR A 97 -1.91 -2.96 7.25
CA TYR A 97 -2.35 -1.65 7.70
C TYR A 97 -3.51 -1.11 6.86
N ARG A 98 -3.44 -1.26 5.53
CA ARG A 98 -4.56 -0.91 4.64
C ARG A 98 -5.80 -1.74 4.95
N LYS A 99 -5.67 -3.05 5.17
CA LYS A 99 -6.79 -3.93 5.53
C LYS A 99 -7.39 -3.58 6.89
N ARG A 100 -6.58 -3.14 7.85
CA ARG A 100 -7.03 -2.66 9.15
C ARG A 100 -7.80 -1.36 9.02
N ILE A 101 -7.35 -0.42 8.16
CA ILE A 101 -8.12 0.79 7.80
C ILE A 101 -9.45 0.39 7.15
N GLU A 102 -9.43 -0.51 6.16
CA GLU A 102 -10.63 -0.97 5.46
C GLU A 102 -11.66 -1.56 6.44
N LYS A 103 -11.21 -2.35 7.41
CA LYS A 103 -12.06 -2.89 8.45
C LYS A 103 -12.63 -1.78 9.36
N SER A 104 -11.80 -0.87 9.81
CA SER A 104 -12.17 0.13 10.83
C SER A 104 -12.98 1.29 10.29
N PHE A 105 -12.86 1.61 9.00
CA PHE A 105 -13.48 2.76 8.36
C PHE A 105 -14.38 2.39 7.16
N GLY A 106 -14.42 1.12 6.78
CA GLY A 106 -15.32 0.63 5.74
C GLY A 106 -15.14 1.35 4.40
N GLN A 107 -16.22 1.95 3.89
CA GLN A 107 -16.24 2.64 2.61
C GLN A 107 -15.49 3.99 2.60
N ASP A 108 -14.97 4.44 3.73
CA ASP A 108 -14.14 5.64 3.81
C ASP A 108 -12.71 5.43 3.32
N LEU A 109 -12.34 4.19 2.99
CA LEU A 109 -11.16 3.87 2.20
C LEU A 109 -11.55 3.68 0.73
N GLU A 110 -10.90 4.41 -0.17
CA GLU A 110 -11.18 4.41 -1.61
C GLU A 110 -9.96 3.98 -2.43
N ILE A 111 -10.20 3.28 -3.54
CA ILE A 111 -9.19 3.08 -4.58
C ILE A 111 -9.38 4.20 -5.62
N ILE A 112 -8.47 5.16 -5.65
CA ILE A 112 -8.56 6.27 -6.59
C ILE A 112 -8.12 5.84 -7.99
N ALA A 113 -8.81 6.39 -8.99
CA ALA A 113 -8.48 6.18 -10.39
C ALA A 113 -8.17 4.69 -10.72
N PRO A 114 -9.09 3.73 -10.46
CA PRO A 114 -8.80 2.30 -10.49
C PRO A 114 -8.34 1.77 -11.87
N PHE A 115 -8.55 2.57 -12.92
CA PHE A 115 -8.12 2.26 -14.30
C PHE A 115 -6.86 3.03 -14.73
N ARG A 116 -6.18 3.73 -13.82
CA ARG A 116 -4.97 4.52 -14.10
C ARG A 116 -3.83 4.10 -13.21
N VAL A 117 -2.69 3.81 -13.81
CA VAL A 117 -1.45 3.57 -13.09
C VAL A 117 -0.86 4.92 -12.63
N LEU A 118 -0.73 5.09 -11.32
CA LEU A 118 -0.17 6.30 -10.71
C LEU A 118 1.20 6.05 -10.06
N THR A 119 1.67 4.80 -10.06
CA THR A 119 3.00 4.43 -9.60
C THR A 119 3.57 3.35 -10.52
N LEU A 120 4.80 3.56 -10.99
CA LEU A 120 5.59 2.54 -11.65
C LEU A 120 6.55 1.94 -10.63
N GLN A 121 6.35 0.67 -10.30
CA GLN A 121 7.18 -0.04 -9.32
C GLN A 121 8.33 -0.74 -10.04
N ARG A 122 9.55 -0.50 -9.55
CA ARG A 122 10.72 -1.16 -10.11
C ARG A 122 10.69 -2.67 -9.88
N ALA A 123 10.96 -3.44 -10.92
CA ALA A 123 10.91 -4.90 -10.93
C ALA A 123 12.30 -5.55 -11.04
N ASP A 124 13.31 -4.96 -10.43
CA ASP A 124 14.67 -5.45 -10.50
C ASP A 124 14.98 -6.56 -9.51
N HIS A 125 16.08 -7.27 -9.78
CA HIS A 125 16.65 -8.27 -8.90
C HIS A 125 17.25 -7.63 -7.63
N GLY A 126 16.98 -8.22 -6.46
CA GLY A 126 17.55 -7.81 -5.18
C GLY A 126 16.62 -6.98 -4.26
N GLY A 127 15.41 -6.65 -4.69
CA GLY A 127 14.40 -6.02 -3.82
C GLY A 127 13.85 -6.98 -2.74
N LEU A 128 13.22 -6.44 -1.70
CA LEU A 128 12.57 -7.24 -0.65
C LEU A 128 11.49 -8.19 -1.19
N THR A 129 10.95 -7.91 -2.37
CA THR A 129 9.95 -8.70 -3.08
C THR A 129 10.54 -9.54 -4.19
N ASP A 130 11.84 -9.49 -4.38
CA ASP A 130 12.54 -10.36 -5.31
C ASP A 130 12.33 -11.83 -4.90
N GLY A 131 11.97 -12.68 -5.87
CA GLY A 131 11.55 -14.06 -5.60
C GLY A 131 10.05 -14.23 -5.22
N ASP A 132 9.33 -13.18 -4.82
CA ASP A 132 7.89 -13.26 -4.59
C ASP A 132 7.09 -13.22 -5.93
N LEU A 133 7.75 -12.96 -7.05
CA LEU A 133 7.17 -12.81 -8.40
C LEU A 133 7.26 -14.07 -9.27
N GLY A 134 8.04 -15.05 -8.86
CA GLY A 134 8.08 -16.37 -9.51
C GLY A 134 6.74 -17.09 -9.29
N PHE A 135 6.27 -17.78 -10.31
CA PHE A 135 4.98 -18.49 -10.41
C PHE A 135 4.70 -19.50 -9.28
N ARG A 136 5.58 -19.61 -8.27
CA ARG A 136 5.55 -20.68 -7.29
C ARG A 136 5.56 -20.28 -5.82
N TRP A 137 5.97 -19.06 -5.44
CA TRP A 137 6.18 -18.81 -4.02
C TRP A 137 5.89 -17.36 -3.62
N ILE A 138 4.63 -17.06 -3.34
CA ILE A 138 4.38 -16.17 -2.21
C ILE A 138 5.03 -16.91 -1.04
N VAL A 139 6.15 -16.38 -0.54
CA VAL A 139 6.92 -17.04 0.51
C VAL A 139 5.96 -17.42 1.63
N ASP A 140 6.00 -18.66 2.06
CA ASP A 140 5.12 -19.27 3.06
C ASP A 140 4.85 -18.33 4.26
N TYR A 141 5.86 -17.60 4.70
CA TYR A 141 5.77 -16.65 5.79
C TYR A 141 4.83 -15.44 5.50
N ARG A 142 4.75 -14.96 4.23
CA ARG A 142 3.88 -13.84 3.84
C ARG A 142 2.41 -14.27 3.80
N LEU A 143 2.16 -15.50 3.35
CA LEU A 143 0.83 -16.11 3.42
C LEU A 143 0.42 -16.36 4.86
N ARG A 144 1.29 -16.95 5.67
CA ARG A 144 1.03 -17.17 7.10
C ARG A 144 0.74 -15.86 7.82
N TYR A 145 1.53 -14.81 7.59
CA TYR A 145 1.25 -13.51 8.18
C TYR A 145 -0.08 -12.94 7.71
N LYS A 146 -0.40 -13.08 6.42
CA LYS A 146 -1.71 -12.67 5.88
C LYS A 146 -2.86 -13.40 6.56
N ASP A 147 -2.76 -14.70 6.71
CA ASP A 147 -3.79 -15.49 7.39
C ASP A 147 -3.92 -15.13 8.88
N LEU A 148 -2.79 -14.88 9.55
CA LEU A 148 -2.77 -14.44 10.95
C LEU A 148 -3.48 -13.11 11.12
N TYR A 149 -3.13 -12.07 10.34
CA TYR A 149 -3.76 -10.77 10.52
C TYR A 149 -5.23 -10.75 10.05
N LEU A 150 -5.60 -11.50 9.02
CA LEU A 150 -6.99 -11.63 8.61
C LEU A 150 -7.84 -12.35 9.68
N ASN A 151 -7.28 -13.35 10.35
CA ASN A 151 -7.92 -14.02 11.47
C ASN A 151 -8.05 -13.10 12.68
N TRP A 152 -6.99 -12.35 12.99
CA TRP A 152 -7.01 -11.37 14.05
C TRP A 152 -8.04 -10.27 13.76
N HIS A 153 -8.05 -9.71 12.55
CA HIS A 153 -9.05 -8.70 12.15
C HIS A 153 -10.49 -9.22 12.25
N ARG A 154 -10.74 -10.52 12.04
CA ARG A 154 -12.08 -11.08 12.20
C ARG A 154 -12.53 -11.21 13.66
N LYS A 155 -11.58 -11.45 14.57
CA LYS A 155 -11.86 -11.72 15.99
C LYS A 155 -11.84 -10.45 16.86
N SER A 156 -11.11 -9.43 16.46
CA SER A 156 -11.07 -8.16 17.18
C SER A 156 -12.26 -7.30 16.77
N ASP A 157 -13.07 -6.91 17.73
CA ASP A 157 -13.98 -5.77 17.57
C ASP A 157 -13.10 -4.52 17.52
N ALA A 158 -12.79 -4.07 16.31
CA ALA A 158 -11.91 -2.93 16.09
C ALA A 158 -12.64 -1.62 16.32
#